data_5a54c7de86d50b293f1ef748584a9c98
#
_entry.id   5a54c7de86d50b293f1ef748584a9c98
#
_cell.length_a   1.000
_cell.length_b   1.000
_cell.length_c   1.000
_cell.angle_alpha   90.00
_cell.angle_beta   90.00
_cell.angle_gamma   90.00
#
_symmetry.space_group_name_H-M   'P 1'
#
loop_
_entity.id
_entity.type
_entity.pdbx_description
1 polymer ?
#
loop_
_entity_poly.entity_id
_entity_poly.type
_entity_poly.pdbx_seq_one_letter_code
_entity_poly.pdbx_strand_id
1 'polypeptide(L)'
;MIKFIMLVGLPGSGKSTFSELFKTCPLKVKVINQDTMGRQRCEQAIGKSVKDNDITILDRTNFSVADRKKWLDLSMLLKSQCICVFLNMDKDMCIDRADNRTNHPTIKHGSARIINSVHKELVVPTTEEGFSDVIELTSIDDVHNYLKTWNCVKTTIDDDTFIHKFPRTQHIFDLGSATADDKILSTDDSNKFYNCDNVSICEKVDGAQLGLSLDDNYGIQAQNRAHYVNSSDKQFKKLGKWITDHSSVLYDVLDKDTILFGEWLYAKHSVLYNLLPSYFIAFDIYSKSERKFYNRDYLINKLQNTNIPIIREMYNGKVDRKQLLNMIQEKSMYSDSQVEGIYLKIQDENYVIDRCKLVREDFLVGNHWSKNIMIINELIY
;
A
#
# COMPACT_ATOMS: atom_id res chain seq x y z
N MET A 1 36.00 3.45 -8.23
CA MET A 1 34.90 2.51 -8.59
C MET A 1 34.30 1.98 -7.29
N ILE A 2 32.98 2.00 -7.15
CA ILE A 2 32.27 1.46 -5.98
C ILE A 2 32.48 -0.05 -5.89
N LYS A 3 32.79 -0.54 -4.72
CA LYS A 3 33.02 -1.95 -4.40
C LYS A 3 32.05 -2.48 -3.35
N PHE A 4 31.49 -1.59 -2.52
CA PHE A 4 30.67 -1.96 -1.40
C PHE A 4 29.45 -1.08 -1.28
N ILE A 5 28.28 -1.70 -1.22
CA ILE A 5 26.98 -1.05 -1.01
C ILE A 5 26.41 -1.54 0.31
N MET A 6 26.23 -0.64 1.24
CA MET A 6 25.55 -0.94 2.50
C MET A 6 24.09 -0.51 2.42
N LEU A 7 23.17 -1.44 2.61
CA LEU A 7 21.75 -1.11 2.71
C LEU A 7 21.41 -0.70 4.14
N VAL A 8 20.62 0.35 4.25
CA VAL A 8 20.05 0.83 5.51
C VAL A 8 18.54 0.95 5.35
N GLY A 9 17.78 0.64 6.38
CA GLY A 9 16.32 0.81 6.36
C GLY A 9 15.60 -0.16 7.29
N LEU A 10 14.32 0.14 7.55
CA LEU A 10 13.46 -0.67 8.42
C LEU A 10 13.27 -2.10 7.90
N PRO A 11 12.99 -3.09 8.75
CA PRO A 11 12.42 -4.34 8.28
C PRO A 11 11.16 -4.06 7.45
N GLY A 12 11.01 -4.71 6.29
CA GLY A 12 9.90 -4.40 5.36
C GLY A 12 10.17 -3.29 4.34
N SER A 13 11.28 -2.54 4.42
CA SER A 13 11.60 -1.46 3.46
C SER A 13 11.99 -1.92 2.04
N GLY A 14 12.16 -3.23 1.81
CA GLY A 14 12.51 -3.75 0.48
C GLY A 14 14.00 -4.00 0.22
N LYS A 15 14.86 -3.97 1.24
CA LYS A 15 16.31 -4.20 1.09
C LYS A 15 16.68 -5.48 0.36
N SER A 16 16.05 -6.58 0.73
CA SER A 16 16.34 -7.88 0.09
C SER A 16 15.84 -7.91 -1.35
N THR A 17 14.72 -7.27 -1.65
CA THR A 17 14.22 -7.10 -3.02
C THR A 17 15.21 -6.27 -3.85
N PHE A 18 15.68 -5.14 -3.30
CA PHE A 18 16.72 -4.33 -3.93
C PHE A 18 17.96 -5.17 -4.24
N SER A 19 18.43 -5.97 -3.28
CA SER A 19 19.62 -6.82 -3.44
C SER A 19 19.46 -7.85 -4.55
N GLU A 20 18.30 -8.49 -4.64
CA GLU A 20 18.02 -9.48 -5.69
C GLU A 20 17.96 -8.84 -7.09
N LEU A 21 17.32 -7.68 -7.20
CA LEU A 21 17.29 -6.94 -8.46
C LEU A 21 18.67 -6.43 -8.86
N PHE A 22 19.45 -5.96 -7.91
CA PHE A 22 20.80 -5.50 -8.20
C PHE A 22 21.71 -6.60 -8.74
N LYS A 23 21.47 -7.87 -8.43
CA LYS A 23 22.18 -9.02 -9.03
C LYS A 23 21.99 -9.15 -10.53
N THR A 24 21.00 -8.49 -11.11
CA THR A 24 20.74 -8.50 -12.55
C THR A 24 21.63 -7.53 -13.35
N CYS A 25 22.40 -6.66 -12.66
CA CYS A 25 23.35 -5.79 -13.33
C CYS A 25 24.49 -6.61 -13.98
N PRO A 26 25.19 -6.07 -14.99
CA PRO A 26 26.24 -6.79 -15.73
C PRO A 26 27.53 -7.01 -14.92
N LEU A 27 27.54 -6.73 -13.63
CA LEU A 27 28.68 -6.87 -12.72
C LEU A 27 28.56 -8.15 -11.89
N LYS A 28 29.69 -8.66 -11.42
CA LYS A 28 29.71 -9.79 -10.49
C LYS A 28 29.33 -9.31 -9.08
N VAL A 29 28.07 -9.52 -8.71
CA VAL A 29 27.52 -9.06 -7.42
C VAL A 29 27.44 -10.20 -6.42
N LYS A 30 27.90 -9.93 -5.19
CA LYS A 30 27.72 -10.80 -4.03
C LYS A 30 26.86 -10.09 -2.96
N VAL A 31 25.75 -10.72 -2.58
CA VAL A 31 24.93 -10.27 -1.45
C VAL A 31 25.33 -11.03 -0.20
N ILE A 32 25.58 -10.28 0.87
CA ILE A 32 25.79 -10.77 2.23
C ILE A 32 24.55 -10.40 3.03
N ASN A 33 23.72 -11.41 3.33
CA ASN A 33 22.45 -11.24 4.03
C ASN A 33 22.52 -11.94 5.39
N GLN A 34 22.26 -11.20 6.48
CA GLN A 34 22.37 -11.71 7.83
C GLN A 34 21.27 -12.72 8.17
N ASP A 35 20.05 -12.56 7.63
CA ASP A 35 18.94 -13.46 7.93
C ASP A 35 19.19 -14.88 7.43
N THR A 36 19.93 -15.02 6.32
CA THR A 36 20.28 -16.32 5.73
C THR A 36 21.61 -16.88 6.23
N MET A 37 22.59 -16.02 6.50
CA MET A 37 23.96 -16.45 6.84
C MET A 37 24.27 -16.43 8.34
N GLY A 38 23.54 -15.61 9.11
CA GLY A 38 23.88 -15.30 10.49
C GLY A 38 25.05 -14.30 10.60
N ARG A 39 25.10 -13.55 11.72
CA ARG A 39 26.04 -12.43 11.92
C ARG A 39 27.51 -12.84 11.76
N GLN A 40 27.92 -13.90 12.43
CA GLN A 40 29.33 -14.34 12.45
C GLN A 40 29.83 -14.71 11.05
N ARG A 41 29.02 -15.42 10.26
CA ARG A 41 29.39 -15.78 8.87
C ARG A 41 29.46 -14.55 7.97
N CYS A 42 28.59 -13.56 8.17
CA CYS A 42 28.65 -12.29 7.44
C CYS A 42 29.96 -11.56 7.73
N GLU A 43 30.36 -11.47 9.01
CA GLU A 43 31.62 -10.84 9.43
C GLU A 43 32.85 -11.51 8.81
N GLN A 44 32.87 -12.84 8.75
CA GLN A 44 33.96 -13.60 8.11
C GLN A 44 33.97 -13.46 6.58
N ALA A 45 32.82 -13.31 5.96
CA ALA A 45 32.70 -13.31 4.51
C ALA A 45 33.02 -11.95 3.87
N ILE A 46 32.82 -10.83 4.58
CA ILE A 46 32.83 -9.49 3.97
C ILE A 46 34.17 -9.15 3.34
N GLY A 47 35.26 -9.33 4.06
CA GLY A 47 36.62 -9.00 3.57
C GLY A 47 37.04 -9.82 2.34
N LYS A 48 36.59 -11.08 2.23
CA LYS A 48 36.80 -11.90 1.05
C LYS A 48 35.88 -11.47 -0.10
N SER A 49 34.63 -11.20 0.21
CA SER A 49 33.62 -10.86 -0.81
C SER A 49 33.99 -9.59 -1.58
N VAL A 50 34.46 -8.54 -0.92
CA VAL A 50 34.85 -7.29 -1.58
C VAL A 50 36.09 -7.43 -2.47
N LYS A 51 36.93 -8.46 -2.24
CA LYS A 51 38.10 -8.78 -3.10
C LYS A 51 37.69 -9.60 -4.32
N ASP A 52 36.81 -10.57 -4.15
CA ASP A 52 36.48 -11.58 -5.14
C ASP A 52 35.35 -11.18 -6.12
N ASN A 53 34.66 -10.07 -5.84
CA ASN A 53 33.53 -9.61 -6.63
C ASN A 53 33.69 -8.15 -7.04
N ASP A 54 32.94 -7.74 -8.08
CA ASP A 54 32.91 -6.33 -8.51
C ASP A 54 32.17 -5.46 -7.51
N ILE A 55 31.04 -5.95 -7.03
CA ILE A 55 30.20 -5.30 -6.01
C ILE A 55 29.84 -6.29 -4.90
N THR A 56 30.00 -5.86 -3.66
CA THR A 56 29.45 -6.56 -2.49
C THR A 56 28.33 -5.73 -1.88
N ILE A 57 27.16 -6.31 -1.68
CA ILE A 57 26.00 -5.68 -1.03
C ILE A 57 25.82 -6.29 0.36
N LEU A 58 25.77 -5.45 1.39
CA LEU A 58 25.40 -5.86 2.74
C LEU A 58 23.90 -5.61 2.97
N ASP A 59 23.11 -6.68 2.96
CA ASP A 59 21.67 -6.64 3.20
C ASP A 59 21.38 -6.89 4.68
N ARG A 60 21.14 -5.79 5.38
CA ARG A 60 20.85 -5.73 6.81
C ARG A 60 20.11 -4.43 7.14
N THR A 61 19.49 -4.33 8.34
CA THR A 61 18.84 -3.08 8.79
C THR A 61 19.84 -1.93 8.97
N ASN A 62 21.03 -2.22 9.54
CA ASN A 62 22.15 -1.29 9.73
C ASN A 62 21.72 0.07 10.34
N PHE A 63 20.81 0.04 11.33
CA PHE A 63 20.13 1.22 11.85
C PHE A 63 21.02 2.16 12.68
N SER A 64 22.09 1.65 13.31
CA SER A 64 22.96 2.45 14.16
C SER A 64 24.30 2.80 13.48
N VAL A 65 24.87 3.95 13.83
CA VAL A 65 26.21 4.38 13.36
C VAL A 65 27.29 3.35 13.75
N ALA A 66 27.21 2.79 14.96
CA ALA A 66 28.17 1.80 15.44
C ALA A 66 28.16 0.51 14.60
N ASP A 67 26.97 0.02 14.22
CA ASP A 67 26.84 -1.13 13.34
C ASP A 67 27.43 -0.83 11.95
N ARG A 68 27.12 0.33 11.37
CA ARG A 68 27.64 0.72 10.06
C ARG A 68 29.15 0.86 10.05
N LYS A 69 29.70 1.52 11.07
CA LYS A 69 31.15 1.67 11.23
C LYS A 69 31.85 0.31 11.28
N LYS A 70 31.35 -0.63 12.09
CA LYS A 70 31.90 -1.99 12.16
C LYS A 70 32.00 -2.66 10.79
N TRP A 71 30.99 -2.54 9.94
CA TRP A 71 30.99 -3.16 8.62
C TRP A 71 31.92 -2.46 7.64
N LEU A 72 32.06 -1.13 7.73
CA LEU A 72 33.04 -0.37 6.97
C LEU A 72 34.44 -0.79 7.34
N ASP A 73 34.76 -0.91 8.63
CA ASP A 73 36.07 -1.36 9.12
C ASP A 73 36.38 -2.79 8.63
N LEU A 74 35.41 -3.71 8.69
CA LEU A 74 35.56 -5.09 8.22
C LEU A 74 35.72 -5.19 6.68
N SER A 75 35.22 -4.25 5.92
CA SER A 75 35.39 -4.22 4.47
C SER A 75 36.83 -3.88 4.06
N MET A 76 37.54 -3.17 4.91
CA MET A 76 38.93 -2.69 4.66
C MET A 76 39.07 -1.87 3.36
N LEU A 77 38.00 -1.24 2.92
CA LEU A 77 37.92 -0.44 1.69
C LEU A 77 38.13 1.05 2.00
N LEU A 78 38.59 1.79 0.98
CA LEU A 78 38.65 3.24 1.05
C LEU A 78 37.22 3.82 1.00
N LYS A 79 37.03 4.99 1.64
CA LYS A 79 35.76 5.72 1.61
C LYS A 79 35.21 5.87 0.19
N SER A 80 36.04 6.18 -0.78
CA SER A 80 35.68 6.34 -2.20
C SER A 80 35.12 5.08 -2.89
N GLN A 81 35.19 3.94 -2.22
CA GLN A 81 34.69 2.64 -2.71
C GLN A 81 33.41 2.17 -2.01
N CYS A 82 32.97 2.90 -0.99
CA CYS A 82 31.82 2.54 -0.17
C CYS A 82 30.68 3.55 -0.34
N ILE A 83 29.47 3.08 -0.62
CA ILE A 83 28.25 3.90 -0.61
C ILE A 83 27.22 3.29 0.33
N CYS A 84 26.33 4.15 0.81
CA CYS A 84 25.13 3.73 1.55
C CYS A 84 23.90 3.94 0.66
N VAL A 85 23.02 2.95 0.62
CA VAL A 85 21.67 3.09 0.04
C VAL A 85 20.69 2.99 1.18
N PHE A 86 20.07 4.11 1.51
CA PHE A 86 19.10 4.24 2.58
C PHE A 86 17.68 4.15 2.02
N LEU A 87 17.02 3.01 2.26
CA LEU A 87 15.62 2.79 1.90
C LEU A 87 14.73 3.39 2.99
N ASN A 88 14.49 4.70 2.91
CA ASN A 88 13.67 5.47 3.83
C ASN A 88 12.18 5.39 3.46
N MET A 89 11.65 4.18 3.51
CA MET A 89 10.25 3.89 3.18
C MET A 89 9.33 4.20 4.36
N ASP A 90 8.07 4.53 4.04
CA ASP A 90 7.04 4.77 5.05
C ASP A 90 6.97 3.63 6.07
N LYS A 91 6.94 3.98 7.35
CA LYS A 91 6.98 3.03 8.47
C LYS A 91 5.79 2.08 8.48
N ASP A 92 4.59 2.61 8.23
CA ASP A 92 3.37 1.80 8.27
C ASP A 92 3.35 0.82 7.10
N MET A 93 3.86 1.25 5.94
CA MET A 93 4.09 0.36 4.80
C MET A 93 5.10 -0.74 5.14
N CYS A 94 6.15 -0.42 5.89
CA CYS A 94 7.14 -1.42 6.33
C CYS A 94 6.53 -2.46 7.29
N ILE A 95 5.67 -2.02 8.21
CA ILE A 95 4.94 -2.88 9.14
C ILE A 95 4.01 -3.83 8.36
N ASP A 96 3.17 -3.28 7.49
CA ASP A 96 2.24 -4.06 6.68
C ASP A 96 2.96 -5.12 5.84
N ARG A 97 4.09 -4.75 5.21
CA ARG A 97 4.88 -5.70 4.42
C ARG A 97 5.52 -6.79 5.27
N ALA A 98 6.01 -6.44 6.45
CA ALA A 98 6.66 -7.41 7.33
C ALA A 98 5.65 -8.41 7.93
N ASP A 99 4.44 -7.95 8.30
CA ASP A 99 3.39 -8.81 8.86
C ASP A 99 2.77 -9.76 7.81
N ASN A 100 2.76 -9.35 6.54
CA ASN A 100 2.20 -10.15 5.43
C ASN A 100 3.21 -11.14 4.80
N ARG A 101 4.44 -11.21 5.27
CA ARG A 101 5.43 -12.18 4.79
C ARG A 101 5.12 -13.58 5.32
N THR A 102 4.77 -14.52 4.44
CA THR A 102 4.48 -15.92 4.80
C THR A 102 5.72 -16.75 5.13
N ASN A 103 6.92 -16.34 4.68
CA ASN A 103 8.14 -17.16 4.73
C ASN A 103 9.39 -16.45 5.25
N HIS A 104 9.28 -15.44 6.16
CA HIS A 104 10.47 -14.79 6.69
C HIS A 104 11.09 -15.59 7.86
N PRO A 105 12.41 -15.87 7.83
CA PRO A 105 13.06 -16.74 8.82
C PRO A 105 13.09 -16.15 10.25
N THR A 106 13.05 -14.81 10.40
CA THR A 106 13.28 -14.16 11.70
C THR A 106 12.11 -13.32 12.20
N ILE A 107 11.25 -12.79 11.34
CA ILE A 107 10.10 -11.93 11.71
C ILE A 107 8.81 -12.62 11.30
N LYS A 108 8.05 -13.10 12.30
CA LYS A 108 6.70 -13.65 12.16
C LYS A 108 5.69 -12.57 12.58
N HIS A 109 4.39 -12.89 12.55
CA HIS A 109 3.31 -11.97 12.93
C HIS A 109 3.64 -11.12 14.17
N GLY A 110 3.25 -9.84 14.15
CA GLY A 110 3.51 -8.89 15.25
C GLY A 110 4.78 -8.05 15.05
N SER A 111 5.21 -7.84 13.81
CA SER A 111 6.43 -7.09 13.45
C SER A 111 6.41 -5.63 13.87
N ALA A 112 5.23 -5.03 14.08
CA ALA A 112 5.05 -3.62 14.42
C ALA A 112 5.90 -3.20 15.64
N ARG A 113 5.98 -4.04 16.68
CA ARG A 113 6.79 -3.75 17.89
C ARG A 113 8.27 -3.65 17.55
N ILE A 114 8.78 -4.58 16.74
CA ILE A 114 10.20 -4.63 16.32
C ILE A 114 10.50 -3.43 15.42
N ILE A 115 9.65 -3.15 14.44
CA ILE A 115 9.84 -2.04 13.50
C ILE A 115 9.78 -0.69 14.24
N ASN A 116 8.85 -0.51 15.17
CA ASN A 116 8.77 0.69 15.98
C ASN A 116 10.03 0.89 16.87
N SER A 117 10.60 -0.19 17.42
CA SER A 117 11.84 -0.10 18.17
C SER A 117 13.01 0.31 17.25
N VAL A 118 13.18 -0.38 16.12
CA VAL A 118 14.24 -0.05 15.14
C VAL A 118 14.06 1.37 14.59
N HIS A 119 12.84 1.81 14.32
CA HIS A 119 12.57 3.17 13.84
C HIS A 119 12.99 4.25 14.84
N LYS A 120 12.80 4.03 16.14
CA LYS A 120 13.23 4.96 17.19
C LYS A 120 14.74 5.06 17.31
N GLU A 121 15.45 3.98 17.02
CA GLU A 121 16.90 3.87 17.14
C GLU A 121 17.64 4.14 15.82
N LEU A 122 16.89 4.22 14.71
CA LEU A 122 17.47 4.44 13.39
C LEU A 122 18.05 5.85 13.31
N VAL A 123 19.35 5.91 13.07
CA VAL A 123 20.08 7.14 12.80
C VAL A 123 20.28 7.24 11.30
N VAL A 124 19.82 8.35 10.70
CA VAL A 124 20.01 8.63 9.27
C VAL A 124 21.49 8.56 8.91
N PRO A 125 21.88 7.76 7.91
CA PRO A 125 23.29 7.63 7.53
C PRO A 125 23.81 8.93 6.91
N THR A 126 25.10 9.21 7.12
CA THR A 126 25.79 10.37 6.56
C THR A 126 27.12 9.99 5.92
N THR A 127 27.64 10.85 5.04
CA THR A 127 28.95 10.64 4.41
C THR A 127 30.13 10.76 5.39
N GLU A 128 29.94 11.37 6.55
CA GLU A 128 30.93 11.49 7.61
C GLU A 128 31.26 10.15 8.26
N GLU A 129 30.39 9.19 8.18
CA GLU A 129 30.57 7.85 8.72
C GLU A 129 31.59 7.01 7.94
N GLY A 130 31.98 7.43 6.74
CA GLY A 130 32.96 6.72 5.89
C GLY A 130 32.40 6.27 4.55
N PHE A 131 31.26 6.76 4.14
CA PHE A 131 30.70 6.58 2.80
C PHE A 131 31.16 7.69 1.86
N SER A 132 31.38 7.36 0.58
CA SER A 132 31.60 8.37 -0.47
C SER A 132 30.31 9.11 -0.81
N ASP A 133 29.18 8.41 -0.70
CA ASP A 133 27.85 8.94 -0.97
C ASP A 133 26.78 8.20 -0.16
N VAL A 134 25.68 8.89 0.11
CA VAL A 134 24.48 8.34 0.75
C VAL A 134 23.30 8.61 -0.15
N ILE A 135 22.77 7.56 -0.74
CA ILE A 135 21.62 7.61 -1.66
C ILE A 135 20.36 7.29 -0.87
N GLU A 136 19.50 8.27 -0.67
CA GLU A 136 18.22 8.10 -0.03
C GLU A 136 17.15 7.76 -1.07
N LEU A 137 16.42 6.67 -0.84
CA LEU A 137 15.34 6.19 -1.67
C LEU A 137 14.05 6.15 -0.84
N THR A 138 13.08 7.01 -1.15
CA THR A 138 11.84 7.20 -0.39
C THR A 138 10.64 6.53 -1.04
N SER A 139 10.79 6.13 -2.30
CA SER A 139 9.74 5.48 -3.09
C SER A 139 10.29 4.28 -3.88
N ILE A 140 9.37 3.48 -4.39
CA ILE A 140 9.69 2.36 -5.29
C ILE A 140 10.33 2.87 -6.57
N ASP A 141 9.87 4.02 -7.04
CA ASP A 141 10.41 4.63 -8.27
C ASP A 141 11.83 5.14 -8.08
N ASP A 142 12.16 5.65 -6.91
CA ASP A 142 13.55 6.00 -6.61
C ASP A 142 14.43 4.75 -6.71
N VAL A 143 13.93 3.61 -6.18
CA VAL A 143 14.60 2.31 -6.29
C VAL A 143 14.78 1.92 -7.76
N HIS A 144 13.74 2.00 -8.58
CA HIS A 144 13.80 1.68 -10.01
C HIS A 144 14.78 2.58 -10.75
N ASN A 145 14.66 3.90 -10.55
CA ASN A 145 15.52 4.86 -11.21
C ASN A 145 16.99 4.65 -10.83
N TYR A 146 17.25 4.36 -9.57
CA TYR A 146 18.59 4.06 -9.10
C TYR A 146 19.13 2.75 -9.70
N LEU A 147 18.34 1.68 -9.76
CA LEU A 147 18.73 0.41 -10.39
C LEU A 147 19.01 0.56 -11.88
N LYS A 148 18.27 1.44 -12.60
CA LYS A 148 18.55 1.78 -14.00
C LYS A 148 19.93 2.37 -14.20
N THR A 149 20.44 3.19 -13.28
CA THR A 149 21.79 3.76 -13.38
C THR A 149 22.89 2.70 -13.37
N TRP A 150 22.58 1.51 -12.84
CA TRP A 150 23.48 0.36 -12.79
C TRP A 150 23.27 -0.64 -13.93
N ASN A 151 22.46 -0.30 -14.94
CA ASN A 151 22.07 -1.19 -16.05
C ASN A 151 21.53 -2.55 -15.59
N CYS A 152 20.76 -2.57 -14.51
CA CYS A 152 20.07 -3.77 -14.07
C CYS A 152 19.03 -4.16 -15.12
N VAL A 153 19.12 -5.37 -15.68
CA VAL A 153 18.36 -5.83 -16.87
C VAL A 153 16.87 -6.05 -16.55
N LYS A 154 16.55 -6.39 -15.32
CA LYS A 154 15.18 -6.42 -14.82
C LYS A 154 14.89 -5.14 -14.03
N THR A 155 14.68 -4.06 -14.76
CA THR A 155 14.16 -2.82 -14.15
C THR A 155 12.63 -2.84 -13.96
N THR A 156 11.98 -3.88 -14.38
CA THR A 156 10.71 -4.30 -13.82
C THR A 156 11.04 -5.10 -12.56
N ILE A 157 11.11 -4.46 -11.40
CA ILE A 157 10.45 -5.05 -10.25
C ILE A 157 9.10 -5.36 -10.85
N ASP A 158 8.73 -6.65 -10.98
CA ASP A 158 7.37 -6.98 -11.30
C ASP A 158 6.55 -6.05 -10.42
N ASP A 159 5.81 -5.11 -11.03
CA ASP A 159 4.88 -4.24 -10.30
C ASP A 159 3.96 -5.12 -9.45
N ASP A 160 3.88 -6.41 -9.78
CA ASP A 160 3.29 -7.49 -9.01
C ASP A 160 3.87 -7.70 -7.60
N THR A 161 5.10 -7.27 -7.31
CA THR A 161 5.64 -7.32 -5.94
C THR A 161 5.26 -6.09 -5.12
N PHE A 162 4.76 -5.02 -5.75
CA PHE A 162 4.39 -3.77 -5.09
C PHE A 162 2.94 -3.41 -5.38
N ILE A 163 2.12 -3.63 -4.39
CA ILE A 163 0.70 -3.27 -4.41
C ILE A 163 0.55 -1.76 -4.43
N HIS A 164 -0.18 -1.23 -5.40
CA HIS A 164 -0.63 0.16 -5.40
C HIS A 164 -1.68 0.34 -4.30
N LYS A 165 -1.26 0.82 -3.14
CA LYS A 165 -2.15 0.97 -1.99
C LYS A 165 -3.16 2.08 -2.22
N PHE A 166 -4.42 1.77 -1.96
CA PHE A 166 -5.42 2.83 -1.81
C PHE A 166 -5.05 3.72 -0.61
N PRO A 167 -5.04 5.07 -0.75
CA PRO A 167 -4.59 5.96 0.30
C PRO A 167 -5.44 5.87 1.56
N ARG A 168 -4.82 6.05 2.73
CA ARG A 168 -5.55 6.25 3.98
C ARG A 168 -6.32 7.56 3.91
N THR A 169 -7.62 7.51 4.15
CA THR A 169 -8.48 8.68 4.09
C THR A 169 -8.70 9.25 5.47
N GLN A 170 -8.42 10.54 5.62
CA GLN A 170 -8.59 11.27 6.87
C GLN A 170 -10.06 11.61 7.11
N HIS A 171 -10.45 11.73 8.37
CA HIS A 171 -11.76 12.27 8.74
C HIS A 171 -11.79 13.78 8.48
N ILE A 172 -12.89 14.30 7.90
CA ILE A 172 -13.08 15.75 7.77
C ILE A 172 -13.22 16.41 9.15
N PHE A 173 -13.86 15.73 10.06
CA PHE A 173 -13.88 15.96 11.51
C PHE A 173 -14.29 14.66 12.22
N ASP A 174 -13.99 14.56 13.50
CA ASP A 174 -14.34 13.37 14.28
C ASP A 174 -15.66 13.58 15.04
N LEU A 175 -16.47 12.53 15.07
CA LEU A 175 -17.70 12.42 15.87
C LEU A 175 -17.54 11.46 17.05
N GLY A 176 -16.31 11.02 17.34
CA GLY A 176 -16.02 10.04 18.39
C GLY A 176 -15.80 8.61 17.84
N SER A 177 -15.87 8.40 16.52
CA SER A 177 -15.63 7.10 15.87
C SER A 177 -14.19 6.91 15.39
N ALA A 178 -13.35 7.94 15.42
CA ALA A 178 -11.96 7.85 15.01
C ALA A 178 -11.13 6.99 15.99
N THR A 179 -10.41 6.03 15.47
CA THR A 179 -9.47 5.22 16.25
C THR A 179 -8.12 5.94 16.40
N ALA A 180 -7.23 5.43 17.24
CA ALA A 180 -5.90 6.01 17.45
C ALA A 180 -5.04 6.09 16.16
N ASP A 181 -5.37 5.26 15.16
CA ASP A 181 -4.67 5.22 13.86
C ASP A 181 -5.33 6.11 12.79
N ASP A 182 -6.54 6.62 13.05
CA ASP A 182 -7.22 7.55 12.13
C ASP A 182 -6.66 8.96 12.28
N LYS A 183 -6.56 9.65 11.15
CA LYS A 183 -6.14 11.06 11.10
C LYS A 183 -7.35 11.93 10.82
N ILE A 184 -7.36 13.11 11.41
CA ILE A 184 -8.36 14.15 11.18
C ILE A 184 -7.70 15.26 10.36
N LEU A 185 -8.42 15.79 9.38
CA LEU A 185 -7.95 16.93 8.59
C LEU A 185 -7.70 18.15 9.48
N SER A 186 -6.72 18.96 9.10
CA SER A 186 -6.57 20.31 9.67
C SER A 186 -7.79 21.17 9.34
N THR A 187 -7.99 22.26 10.07
CA THR A 187 -9.07 23.22 9.76
C THR A 187 -8.95 23.77 8.34
N ASP A 188 -7.73 24.06 7.89
CA ASP A 188 -7.48 24.60 6.56
C ASP A 188 -7.80 23.57 5.46
N ASP A 189 -7.43 22.31 5.68
CA ASP A 189 -7.75 21.24 4.74
C ASP A 189 -9.26 20.93 4.71
N SER A 190 -9.93 20.93 5.85
CA SER A 190 -11.39 20.78 5.92
C SER A 190 -12.12 21.92 5.19
N ASN A 191 -11.61 23.15 5.29
CA ASN A 191 -12.18 24.32 4.61
C ASN A 191 -12.10 24.20 3.07
N LYS A 192 -11.16 23.44 2.51
CA LYS A 192 -11.12 23.17 1.07
C LYS A 192 -12.42 22.52 0.58
N PHE A 193 -12.97 21.58 1.36
CA PHE A 193 -14.22 20.90 1.04
C PHE A 193 -15.43 21.82 1.17
N TYR A 194 -15.48 22.69 2.20
CA TYR A 194 -16.59 23.64 2.38
C TYR A 194 -16.57 24.79 1.35
N ASN A 195 -15.41 25.13 0.81
CA ASN A 195 -15.25 26.17 -0.20
C ASN A 195 -15.33 25.67 -1.65
N CYS A 196 -15.39 24.36 -1.86
CA CYS A 196 -15.52 23.75 -3.17
C CYS A 196 -17.01 23.70 -3.58
N ASP A 197 -17.30 24.14 -4.82
CA ASP A 197 -18.68 24.14 -5.33
C ASP A 197 -19.13 22.75 -5.84
N ASN A 198 -18.19 21.83 -6.10
CA ASN A 198 -18.46 20.52 -6.67
C ASN A 198 -17.80 19.40 -5.85
N VAL A 199 -18.33 19.15 -4.65
CA VAL A 199 -17.90 18.03 -3.82
C VAL A 199 -18.79 16.82 -4.13
N SER A 200 -18.20 15.75 -4.67
CA SER A 200 -18.89 14.47 -4.86
C SER A 200 -18.93 13.71 -3.53
N ILE A 201 -20.11 13.38 -3.07
CA ILE A 201 -20.33 12.66 -1.79
C ILE A 201 -20.97 11.32 -2.07
N CYS A 202 -20.28 10.26 -1.71
CA CYS A 202 -20.71 8.89 -1.86
C CYS A 202 -21.00 8.23 -0.52
N GLU A 203 -21.92 7.26 -0.52
CA GLU A 203 -22.13 6.39 0.63
C GLU A 203 -20.84 5.62 0.93
N LYS A 204 -20.43 5.59 2.20
CA LYS A 204 -19.35 4.74 2.66
C LYS A 204 -19.93 3.41 3.13
N VAL A 205 -19.46 2.32 2.57
CA VAL A 205 -19.84 0.94 2.97
C VAL A 205 -18.68 0.26 3.68
N ASP A 206 -19.00 -0.66 4.57
CA ASP A 206 -18.07 -1.35 5.48
C ASP A 206 -17.82 -2.79 5.02
N GLY A 207 -16.72 -3.00 4.36
CA GLY A 207 -16.28 -4.30 3.86
C GLY A 207 -14.76 -4.40 3.82
N ALA A 208 -14.26 -5.18 2.87
CA ALA A 208 -12.84 -5.25 2.57
C ALA A 208 -12.53 -4.47 1.30
N GLN A 209 -11.65 -3.50 1.38
CA GLN A 209 -11.17 -2.80 0.19
C GLN A 209 -10.56 -3.81 -0.78
N LEU A 210 -10.94 -3.74 -2.04
CA LEU A 210 -10.47 -4.60 -3.12
C LEU A 210 -10.05 -3.77 -4.33
N GLY A 211 -8.85 -4.03 -4.86
CA GLY A 211 -8.38 -3.52 -6.14
C GLY A 211 -8.27 -4.66 -7.15
N LEU A 212 -8.76 -4.46 -8.36
CA LEU A 212 -8.67 -5.40 -9.48
C LEU A 212 -7.78 -4.80 -10.57
N SER A 213 -6.80 -5.55 -11.05
CA SER A 213 -5.87 -5.12 -12.11
C SER A 213 -5.45 -6.29 -12.98
N LEU A 214 -4.74 -6.00 -14.08
CA LEU A 214 -4.11 -7.03 -14.88
C LEU A 214 -2.64 -7.19 -14.47
N ASP A 215 -2.19 -8.45 -14.37
CA ASP A 215 -0.79 -8.82 -14.24
C ASP A 215 -0.05 -8.70 -15.58
N ASP A 216 1.25 -8.98 -15.60
CA ASP A 216 2.07 -8.93 -16.82
C ASP A 216 1.63 -9.90 -17.92
N ASN A 217 0.98 -10.99 -17.54
CA ASN A 217 0.45 -12.02 -18.44
C ASN A 217 -1.02 -11.79 -18.81
N TYR A 218 -1.57 -10.60 -18.47
CA TYR A 218 -2.99 -10.27 -18.62
C TYR A 218 -3.93 -11.11 -17.76
N GLY A 219 -3.44 -11.77 -16.72
CA GLY A 219 -4.29 -12.40 -15.71
C GLY A 219 -4.95 -11.36 -14.80
N ILE A 220 -6.22 -11.56 -14.46
CA ILE A 220 -6.91 -10.67 -13.49
C ILE A 220 -6.42 -11.03 -12.09
N GLN A 221 -5.82 -10.07 -11.41
CA GLN A 221 -5.38 -10.19 -10.04
C GLN A 221 -6.19 -9.28 -9.12
N ALA A 222 -6.31 -9.70 -7.88
CA ALA A 222 -7.04 -8.98 -6.86
C ALA A 222 -6.14 -8.67 -5.67
N GLN A 223 -6.21 -7.45 -5.16
CA GLN A 223 -5.46 -6.99 -3.99
C GLN A 223 -6.38 -6.39 -2.94
N ASN A 224 -6.04 -6.60 -1.68
CA ASN A 224 -6.55 -5.76 -0.60
C ASN A 224 -5.58 -4.58 -0.38
N ARG A 225 -5.68 -3.90 0.75
CA ARG A 225 -4.81 -2.77 1.06
C ARG A 225 -3.33 -3.15 1.21
N ALA A 226 -3.01 -4.39 1.55
CA ALA A 226 -1.69 -4.81 2.00
C ALA A 226 -1.03 -5.86 1.10
N HIS A 227 -1.80 -6.73 0.46
CA HIS A 227 -1.31 -7.86 -0.32
C HIS A 227 -2.34 -8.32 -1.35
N TYR A 228 -1.88 -9.14 -2.30
CA TYR A 228 -2.79 -9.85 -3.21
C TYR A 228 -3.62 -10.87 -2.44
N VAL A 229 -4.89 -10.99 -2.84
CA VAL A 229 -5.88 -11.86 -2.20
C VAL A 229 -6.49 -12.84 -3.19
N ASN A 230 -6.96 -13.97 -2.68
CA ASN A 230 -7.63 -14.97 -3.48
C ASN A 230 -8.68 -15.72 -2.65
N SER A 231 -9.34 -16.70 -3.24
CA SER A 231 -10.44 -17.46 -2.61
C SER A 231 -10.01 -18.36 -1.44
N SER A 232 -8.73 -18.47 -1.10
CA SER A 232 -8.28 -19.20 0.10
C SER A 232 -8.58 -18.45 1.39
N ASP A 233 -8.66 -17.14 1.33
CA ASP A 233 -9.05 -16.30 2.45
C ASP A 233 -10.57 -16.36 2.67
N LYS A 234 -10.99 -16.57 3.91
CA LYS A 234 -12.41 -16.81 4.26
C LYS A 234 -13.33 -15.71 3.71
N GLN A 235 -12.97 -14.44 3.90
CA GLN A 235 -13.80 -13.31 3.42
C GLN A 235 -13.79 -13.16 1.90
N PHE A 236 -12.81 -13.72 1.20
CA PHE A 236 -12.69 -13.70 -0.26
C PHE A 236 -13.12 -15.03 -0.91
N LYS A 237 -13.76 -15.94 -0.16
CA LYS A 237 -14.14 -17.29 -0.64
C LYS A 237 -14.89 -17.28 -1.98
N LYS A 238 -15.70 -16.27 -2.26
CA LYS A 238 -16.46 -16.14 -3.52
C LYS A 238 -15.74 -15.33 -4.60
N LEU A 239 -14.57 -14.75 -4.29
CA LEU A 239 -13.86 -13.81 -5.18
C LEU A 239 -13.49 -14.45 -6.52
N GLY A 240 -12.88 -15.64 -6.52
CA GLY A 240 -12.48 -16.32 -7.75
C GLY A 240 -13.66 -16.62 -8.67
N LYS A 241 -14.79 -17.07 -8.10
CA LYS A 241 -16.02 -17.25 -8.88
C LYS A 241 -16.54 -15.94 -9.43
N TRP A 242 -16.58 -14.89 -8.61
CA TRP A 242 -17.03 -13.56 -9.03
C TRP A 242 -16.18 -13.00 -10.17
N ILE A 243 -14.83 -13.11 -10.07
CA ILE A 243 -13.91 -12.71 -11.15
C ILE A 243 -14.19 -13.51 -12.43
N THR A 244 -14.37 -14.83 -12.32
CA THR A 244 -14.68 -15.68 -13.49
C THR A 244 -16.00 -15.26 -14.15
N ASP A 245 -17.05 -15.04 -13.36
CA ASP A 245 -18.36 -14.64 -13.85
C ASP A 245 -18.36 -13.24 -14.53
N HIS A 246 -17.41 -12.36 -14.15
CA HIS A 246 -17.25 -10.99 -14.66
C HIS A 246 -16.03 -10.81 -15.57
N SER A 247 -15.31 -11.87 -15.93
CA SER A 247 -14.03 -11.77 -16.62
C SER A 247 -14.09 -10.99 -17.94
N SER A 248 -15.12 -11.25 -18.77
CA SER A 248 -15.30 -10.53 -20.03
C SER A 248 -15.37 -9.02 -19.82
N VAL A 249 -16.22 -8.61 -18.88
CA VAL A 249 -16.43 -7.20 -18.55
C VAL A 249 -15.18 -6.56 -17.93
N LEU A 250 -14.47 -7.31 -17.08
CA LEU A 250 -13.24 -6.83 -16.46
C LEU A 250 -12.14 -6.61 -17.50
N TYR A 251 -12.03 -7.43 -18.55
CA TYR A 251 -11.09 -7.20 -19.65
C TYR A 251 -11.46 -5.99 -20.52
N ASP A 252 -12.71 -5.59 -20.57
CA ASP A 252 -13.13 -4.35 -21.26
C ASP A 252 -12.84 -3.10 -20.43
N VAL A 253 -12.81 -3.23 -19.12
CA VAL A 253 -12.60 -2.12 -18.17
C VAL A 253 -11.13 -1.92 -17.82
N LEU A 254 -10.39 -3.01 -17.60
CA LEU A 254 -9.01 -3.00 -17.13
C LEU A 254 -8.02 -3.01 -18.31
N ASP A 255 -6.96 -2.29 -18.14
CA ASP A 255 -5.74 -2.38 -18.93
C ASP A 255 -4.53 -2.51 -17.99
N LYS A 256 -3.31 -2.53 -18.54
CA LYS A 256 -2.09 -2.64 -17.72
C LYS A 256 -1.84 -1.43 -16.83
N ASP A 257 -2.41 -0.27 -17.18
CA ASP A 257 -2.23 0.96 -16.43
C ASP A 257 -3.25 1.15 -15.31
N THR A 258 -4.40 0.50 -15.38
CA THR A 258 -5.51 0.79 -14.49
C THR A 258 -5.69 -0.22 -13.36
N ILE A 259 -6.20 0.28 -12.22
CA ILE A 259 -6.69 -0.52 -11.10
C ILE A 259 -8.11 -0.06 -10.79
N LEU A 260 -9.06 -0.97 -10.85
CA LEU A 260 -10.43 -0.74 -10.42
C LEU A 260 -10.55 -1.02 -8.93
N PHE A 261 -10.75 0.01 -8.13
CA PHE A 261 -10.97 -0.11 -6.69
C PHE A 261 -12.45 -0.14 -6.34
N GLY A 262 -12.78 -1.00 -5.39
CA GLY A 262 -14.12 -1.15 -4.85
C GLY A 262 -14.10 -1.72 -3.45
N GLU A 263 -15.29 -1.93 -2.90
CA GLU A 263 -15.48 -2.61 -1.62
C GLU A 263 -16.01 -4.02 -1.86
N TRP A 264 -15.37 -5.01 -1.23
CA TRP A 264 -15.78 -6.39 -1.22
C TRP A 264 -16.64 -6.68 0.01
N LEU A 265 -17.90 -6.95 -0.21
CA LEU A 265 -18.95 -6.99 0.80
C LEU A 265 -19.49 -8.42 1.04
N TYR A 266 -18.70 -9.46 0.81
CA TYR A 266 -19.13 -10.84 1.05
C TYR A 266 -19.34 -11.14 2.53
N ALA A 267 -18.38 -10.77 3.39
CA ALA A 267 -18.48 -10.96 4.83
C ALA A 267 -19.01 -9.71 5.50
N LYS A 268 -19.91 -9.89 6.50
CA LYS A 268 -20.28 -8.80 7.39
C LYS A 268 -19.06 -8.38 8.22
N HIS A 269 -18.71 -7.12 8.16
CA HIS A 269 -17.77 -6.51 9.10
C HIS A 269 -18.52 -5.97 10.31
N SER A 270 -18.93 -4.72 10.31
CA SER A 270 -19.78 -4.15 11.38
C SER A 270 -21.24 -4.09 10.97
N VAL A 271 -21.53 -3.72 9.71
CA VAL A 271 -22.88 -3.61 9.17
C VAL A 271 -23.29 -4.88 8.43
N LEU A 272 -24.53 -5.34 8.64
CA LEU A 272 -25.13 -6.39 7.82
C LEU A 272 -25.80 -5.73 6.61
N TYR A 273 -25.32 -6.07 5.42
CA TYR A 273 -25.94 -5.64 4.16
C TYR A 273 -26.85 -6.76 3.63
N ASN A 274 -28.12 -6.45 3.43
CA ASN A 274 -29.15 -7.37 2.94
C ASN A 274 -29.76 -6.95 1.60
N LEU A 275 -29.25 -5.87 1.01
CA LEU A 275 -29.75 -5.30 -0.25
C LEU A 275 -28.59 -5.03 -1.24
N LEU A 276 -27.58 -5.92 -1.28
CA LEU A 276 -26.42 -5.74 -2.16
C LEU A 276 -26.75 -6.13 -3.62
N PRO A 277 -26.43 -5.29 -4.61
CA PRO A 277 -26.53 -5.66 -6.02
C PRO A 277 -25.41 -6.64 -6.45
N SER A 278 -24.28 -6.62 -5.78
CA SER A 278 -23.12 -7.50 -5.99
C SER A 278 -22.27 -7.50 -4.74
N TYR A 279 -21.41 -8.52 -4.57
CA TYR A 279 -20.40 -8.53 -3.51
C TYR A 279 -19.25 -7.54 -3.77
N PHE A 280 -19.05 -7.08 -4.98
CA PHE A 280 -18.11 -6.01 -5.31
C PHE A 280 -18.86 -4.78 -5.78
N ILE A 281 -18.59 -3.63 -5.17
CA ILE A 281 -19.13 -2.33 -5.54
C ILE A 281 -17.97 -1.41 -5.83
N ALA A 282 -17.82 -0.96 -7.08
CA ALA A 282 -16.73 -0.10 -7.51
C ALA A 282 -16.88 1.34 -6.98
N PHE A 283 -15.76 2.00 -6.65
CA PHE A 283 -15.79 3.38 -6.19
C PHE A 283 -14.70 4.28 -6.80
N ASP A 284 -13.60 3.74 -7.32
CA ASP A 284 -12.53 4.51 -7.95
C ASP A 284 -11.80 3.70 -9.04
N ILE A 285 -11.21 4.40 -10.02
CA ILE A 285 -10.20 3.87 -10.93
C ILE A 285 -8.90 4.67 -10.73
N TYR A 286 -7.78 3.96 -10.60
CA TYR A 286 -6.46 4.54 -10.46
C TYR A 286 -5.63 4.29 -11.70
N SER A 287 -4.92 5.32 -12.20
CA SER A 287 -3.90 5.20 -13.23
C SER A 287 -2.53 5.01 -12.57
N LYS A 288 -1.83 3.94 -12.93
CA LYS A 288 -0.49 3.65 -12.42
C LYS A 288 0.54 4.62 -13.00
N SER A 289 0.42 4.97 -14.29
CA SER A 289 1.32 5.89 -14.98
C SER A 289 1.18 7.33 -14.51
N GLU A 290 -0.08 7.82 -14.39
CA GLU A 290 -0.37 9.18 -13.93
C GLU A 290 -0.29 9.31 -12.41
N ARG A 291 -0.33 8.18 -11.68
CA ARG A 291 -0.38 8.11 -10.20
C ARG A 291 -1.52 8.91 -9.60
N LYS A 292 -2.65 8.91 -10.28
CA LYS A 292 -3.84 9.65 -9.90
C LYS A 292 -5.08 8.77 -9.98
N PHE A 293 -6.06 9.12 -9.19
CA PHE A 293 -7.40 8.54 -9.30
C PHE A 293 -8.19 9.37 -10.30
N TYR A 294 -8.79 8.71 -11.28
CA TYR A 294 -9.71 9.37 -12.20
C TYR A 294 -10.94 9.89 -11.46
N ASN A 295 -11.57 10.92 -12.01
CA ASN A 295 -12.80 11.48 -11.49
C ASN A 295 -13.98 10.49 -11.61
N ARG A 296 -15.11 10.86 -11.02
CA ARG A 296 -16.31 10.00 -11.02
C ARG A 296 -16.89 9.79 -12.41
N ASP A 297 -16.85 10.78 -13.26
CA ASP A 297 -17.40 10.68 -14.61
C ASP A 297 -16.64 9.63 -15.44
N TYR A 298 -15.32 9.58 -15.29
CA TYR A 298 -14.52 8.52 -15.90
C TYR A 298 -14.91 7.13 -15.42
N LEU A 299 -15.11 6.95 -14.10
CA LEU A 299 -15.57 5.69 -13.52
C LEU A 299 -16.94 5.29 -14.08
N ILE A 300 -17.90 6.21 -14.14
CA ILE A 300 -19.24 5.98 -14.69
C ILE A 300 -19.14 5.58 -16.16
N ASN A 301 -18.40 6.33 -16.96
CA ASN A 301 -18.24 6.06 -18.39
C ASN A 301 -17.61 4.69 -18.67
N LYS A 302 -16.66 4.27 -17.84
CA LYS A 302 -16.01 2.95 -17.95
C LYS A 302 -16.94 1.80 -17.58
N LEU A 303 -17.84 2.01 -16.63
CA LEU A 303 -18.70 0.95 -16.09
C LEU A 303 -20.16 0.99 -16.59
N GLN A 304 -20.60 2.04 -17.32
CA GLN A 304 -22.00 2.24 -17.72
C GLN A 304 -22.62 1.08 -18.53
N ASN A 305 -21.82 0.36 -19.30
CA ASN A 305 -22.26 -0.78 -20.12
C ASN A 305 -21.91 -2.13 -19.47
N THR A 306 -21.66 -2.14 -18.17
CA THR A 306 -21.28 -3.33 -17.41
C THR A 306 -22.31 -3.65 -16.34
N ASN A 307 -22.24 -4.88 -15.80
CA ASN A 307 -23.02 -5.28 -14.62
C ASN A 307 -22.26 -5.07 -13.30
N ILE A 308 -21.14 -4.30 -13.31
CA ILE A 308 -20.39 -3.96 -12.10
C ILE A 308 -21.04 -2.71 -11.48
N PRO A 309 -21.63 -2.80 -10.29
CA PRO A 309 -22.26 -1.65 -9.65
C PRO A 309 -21.22 -0.63 -9.17
N ILE A 310 -21.62 0.65 -9.27
CA ILE A 310 -20.85 1.77 -8.73
C ILE A 310 -21.49 2.22 -7.42
N ILE A 311 -20.66 2.59 -6.45
CA ILE A 311 -21.13 3.11 -5.16
C ILE A 311 -22.08 4.29 -5.34
N ARG A 312 -23.18 4.31 -4.56
CA ARG A 312 -24.18 5.37 -4.59
C ARG A 312 -23.54 6.73 -4.35
N GLU A 313 -23.74 7.68 -5.26
CA GLU A 313 -23.54 9.09 -5.01
C GLU A 313 -24.79 9.66 -4.33
N MET A 314 -24.60 10.21 -3.14
CA MET A 314 -25.69 10.77 -2.35
C MET A 314 -25.92 12.23 -2.72
N TYR A 315 -24.83 12.95 -3.07
CA TYR A 315 -24.89 14.37 -3.38
C TYR A 315 -23.68 14.80 -4.21
N ASN A 316 -23.88 15.83 -5.05
CA ASN A 316 -22.80 16.52 -5.73
C ASN A 316 -23.08 18.02 -5.70
N GLY A 317 -22.18 18.82 -5.12
CA GLY A 317 -22.33 20.27 -4.98
C GLY A 317 -21.62 20.84 -3.76
N LYS A 318 -21.90 22.11 -3.47
CA LYS A 318 -21.37 22.80 -2.31
C LYS A 318 -22.01 22.26 -1.02
N VAL A 319 -21.21 22.05 0.01
CA VAL A 319 -21.66 21.48 1.29
C VAL A 319 -21.21 22.28 2.47
N ASP A 320 -22.00 22.22 3.54
CA ASP A 320 -21.64 22.69 4.85
C ASP A 320 -21.65 21.55 5.89
N ARG A 321 -21.14 21.84 7.08
CA ARG A 321 -21.06 20.85 8.17
C ARG A 321 -22.43 20.28 8.56
N LYS A 322 -23.49 21.09 8.52
CA LYS A 322 -24.84 20.65 8.88
C LYS A 322 -25.41 19.67 7.87
N GLN A 323 -25.19 19.94 6.58
CA GLN A 323 -25.59 19.02 5.51
C GLN A 323 -24.87 17.67 5.64
N LEU A 324 -23.56 17.66 5.91
CA LEU A 324 -22.82 16.41 6.14
C LEU A 324 -23.37 15.61 7.32
N LEU A 325 -23.70 16.29 8.43
CA LEU A 325 -24.32 15.64 9.60
C LEU A 325 -25.70 15.07 9.30
N ASN A 326 -26.48 15.68 8.42
CA ASN A 326 -27.77 15.14 7.98
C ASN A 326 -27.59 13.91 7.07
N MET A 327 -26.64 13.96 6.13
CA MET A 327 -26.38 12.88 5.19
C MET A 327 -25.98 11.57 5.86
N ILE A 328 -25.18 11.63 6.94
CA ILE A 328 -24.81 10.41 7.67
C ILE A 328 -25.98 9.79 8.46
N GLN A 329 -27.13 10.46 8.57
CA GLN A 329 -28.35 9.91 9.15
C GLN A 329 -29.27 9.28 8.10
N GLU A 330 -28.95 9.38 6.80
CA GLU A 330 -29.76 8.79 5.75
C GLU A 330 -29.74 7.26 5.79
N LYS A 331 -30.79 6.66 5.26
CA LYS A 331 -30.88 5.21 5.09
C LYS A 331 -29.87 4.76 4.02
N SER A 332 -29.16 3.67 4.30
CA SER A 332 -28.28 3.01 3.33
C SER A 332 -29.07 2.51 2.12
N MET A 333 -28.47 2.56 0.94
CA MET A 333 -29.02 1.90 -0.24
C MET A 333 -28.87 0.38 -0.18
N TYR A 334 -27.96 -0.11 0.65
CA TYR A 334 -27.52 -1.51 0.68
C TYR A 334 -27.96 -2.28 1.93
N SER A 335 -28.63 -1.60 2.86
CA SER A 335 -29.14 -2.21 4.09
C SER A 335 -30.37 -1.51 4.62
N ASP A 336 -31.06 -2.14 5.58
CA ASP A 336 -32.18 -1.52 6.30
C ASP A 336 -31.77 -0.53 7.38
N SER A 337 -30.45 -0.40 7.63
CA SER A 337 -29.88 0.56 8.59
C SER A 337 -29.50 1.88 7.90
N GLN A 338 -29.04 2.83 8.72
CA GLN A 338 -28.40 4.05 8.22
C GLN A 338 -27.05 3.74 7.59
N VAL A 339 -26.53 4.68 6.77
CA VAL A 339 -25.18 4.59 6.21
C VAL A 339 -24.13 4.47 7.32
N GLU A 340 -23.02 3.76 7.08
CA GLU A 340 -21.85 3.79 7.99
C GLU A 340 -21.29 5.19 8.11
N GLY A 341 -21.25 5.89 7.00
CA GLY A 341 -20.70 7.22 6.84
C GLY A 341 -20.75 7.65 5.39
N ILE A 342 -20.01 8.67 5.08
CA ILE A 342 -19.88 9.24 3.74
C ILE A 342 -18.43 9.45 3.36
N TYR A 343 -18.19 9.39 2.06
CA TYR A 343 -16.90 9.64 1.43
C TYR A 343 -17.00 10.88 0.54
N LEU A 344 -16.14 11.86 0.78
CA LEU A 344 -16.13 13.14 0.06
C LEU A 344 -14.94 13.19 -0.87
N LYS A 345 -15.13 13.70 -2.09
CA LYS A 345 -14.07 13.91 -3.09
C LYS A 345 -14.19 15.30 -3.70
N ILE A 346 -13.07 16.02 -3.76
CA ILE A 346 -12.89 17.17 -4.64
C ILE A 346 -12.30 16.65 -5.95
N GLN A 347 -12.84 17.05 -7.08
CA GLN A 347 -12.45 16.57 -8.40
C GLN A 347 -12.24 17.72 -9.36
N ASP A 348 -11.29 17.56 -10.31
CA ASP A 348 -11.21 18.39 -11.50
C ASP A 348 -11.83 17.65 -12.71
N GLU A 349 -11.58 18.17 -13.91
CA GLU A 349 -12.10 17.60 -15.15
C GLU A 349 -11.64 16.15 -15.39
N ASN A 350 -10.53 15.70 -14.80
CA ASN A 350 -9.94 14.40 -15.07
C ASN A 350 -9.74 13.53 -13.81
N TYR A 351 -9.42 14.18 -12.67
CA TYR A 351 -8.88 13.45 -11.50
C TYR A 351 -9.52 13.85 -10.18
N VAL A 352 -9.41 12.96 -9.22
CA VAL A 352 -9.67 13.25 -7.80
C VAL A 352 -8.47 14.01 -7.25
N ILE A 353 -8.72 15.23 -6.76
CA ILE A 353 -7.70 16.14 -6.21
C ILE A 353 -7.51 15.92 -4.72
N ASP A 354 -8.62 15.75 -3.99
CA ASP A 354 -8.58 15.52 -2.54
C ASP A 354 -9.74 14.63 -2.11
N ARG A 355 -9.59 13.99 -0.94
CA ARG A 355 -10.59 13.09 -0.38
C ARG A 355 -10.59 13.07 1.13
N CYS A 356 -11.77 12.93 1.71
CA CYS A 356 -11.93 12.72 3.14
C CYS A 356 -13.16 11.85 3.43
N LYS A 357 -13.33 11.46 4.68
CA LYS A 357 -14.47 10.65 5.14
C LYS A 357 -15.13 11.30 6.35
N LEU A 358 -16.40 10.97 6.58
CA LEU A 358 -17.10 11.21 7.82
C LEU A 358 -17.84 9.93 8.22
N VAL A 359 -17.59 9.43 9.42
CA VAL A 359 -18.19 8.21 9.96
C VAL A 359 -19.07 8.56 11.13
N ARG A 360 -20.21 7.90 11.30
CA ARG A 360 -21.15 8.14 12.40
C ARG A 360 -20.51 7.86 13.75
N GLU A 361 -20.96 8.60 14.79
CA GLU A 361 -20.48 8.46 16.16
C GLU A 361 -20.76 7.07 16.76
N ASP A 362 -21.94 6.51 16.49
CA ASP A 362 -22.39 5.23 17.00
C ASP A 362 -21.91 4.04 16.17
N PHE A 363 -21.08 4.30 15.14
CA PHE A 363 -20.43 3.26 14.36
C PHE A 363 -19.28 2.66 15.19
N LEU A 364 -19.66 1.81 16.14
CA LEU A 364 -18.68 1.06 16.91
C LEU A 364 -17.98 0.08 15.98
N VAL A 365 -16.67 0.21 15.89
CA VAL A 365 -15.80 -0.86 15.35
C VAL A 365 -16.00 -2.07 16.25
N GLY A 366 -16.99 -2.88 15.91
CA GLY A 366 -17.40 -4.05 16.68
C GLY A 366 -16.28 -5.06 16.81
N ASN A 367 -16.47 -6.08 17.64
CA ASN A 367 -15.57 -7.21 17.77
C ASN A 367 -15.18 -7.73 16.38
N HIS A 368 -13.91 -7.65 16.10
CA HIS A 368 -13.34 -7.97 14.78
C HIS A 368 -13.94 -9.28 14.28
N TRP A 369 -14.61 -9.26 13.12
CA TRP A 369 -15.33 -10.40 12.51
C TRP A 369 -14.52 -11.71 12.53
N SER A 370 -13.17 -11.62 12.47
CA SER A 370 -12.28 -12.78 12.48
C SER A 370 -12.32 -13.62 13.77
N LYS A 371 -12.90 -13.10 14.85
CA LYS A 371 -13.01 -13.81 16.14
C LYS A 371 -14.34 -14.56 16.31
N ASN A 372 -15.30 -14.36 15.42
CA ASN A 372 -16.65 -14.92 15.49
C ASN A 372 -16.96 -15.80 14.26
N ILE A 373 -18.12 -16.47 14.29
CA ILE A 373 -18.68 -17.13 13.10
C ILE A 373 -18.89 -16.06 12.03
N MET A 374 -18.31 -16.26 10.84
CA MET A 374 -18.47 -15.33 9.72
C MET A 374 -19.92 -15.29 9.28
N ILE A 375 -20.53 -14.11 9.34
CA ILE A 375 -21.86 -13.82 8.79
C ILE A 375 -21.68 -13.34 7.36
N ILE A 376 -22.50 -13.82 6.46
CA ILE A 376 -22.46 -13.45 5.03
C ILE A 376 -23.54 -12.41 4.76
N ASN A 377 -23.17 -11.37 4.02
CA ASN A 377 -24.14 -10.39 3.51
C ASN A 377 -24.99 -10.99 2.37
N GLU A 378 -26.14 -10.40 2.10
CA GLU A 378 -27.12 -10.94 1.18
C GLU A 378 -27.20 -10.10 -0.11
N LEU A 379 -27.36 -10.79 -1.24
CA LEU A 379 -27.61 -10.16 -2.53
C LEU A 379 -29.11 -10.00 -2.76
N ILE A 380 -29.54 -8.91 -3.39
CA ILE A 380 -30.87 -8.81 -3.97
C ILE A 380 -30.93 -9.68 -5.24
N TYR A 381 -31.93 -10.55 -5.32
CA TYR A 381 -32.20 -11.39 -6.47
C TYR A 381 -33.19 -10.72 -7.42
#